data_2b730258cd0491220a00d6eac716024b
#
_entry.id   2b730258cd0491220a00d6eac716024b
#
_cell.length_a   1.000
_cell.length_b   1.000
_cell.length_c   1.000
_cell.angle_alpha   90.00
_cell.angle_beta   90.00
_cell.angle_gamma   90.00
#
_symmetry.space_group_name_H-M   'P 1'
#
loop_
_entity.id
_entity.type
_entity.pdbx_description
1 polymer ?
#
loop_
_entity_poly.entity_id
_entity_poly.type
_entity_poly.pdbx_seq_one_letter_code
_entity_poly.pdbx_strand_id
1 'polypeptide(L)'
;MEIDTSNISYNSGNESISGYLAYPKDGQKHPGIVLIHEIFGVDDHIKDVTERLAREGYTVLAPDLFSSEKFSGILTKEAIGKAMNFMMSIPVDKQRDEKYRQEAMSKLRDSDRNAIAAVYGILFINRPIDTFTGYLSSAVDFLTQHNGVNGKIGSVGFCFGGGMSINLGCTGKVDAAAIFYGENPEPISKLRGVRHAVLGLYGGEDTRITSKAHELVKELADAKKNVTIKVYKGAYHAFFNNTRPQTYNETAAKDAWQMLLRFYKENLQ
;
A
#
# COMPACT_ATOMS: atom_id res chain seq x y z
N MET A 1 19.89 -8.92 10.24
CA MET A 1 19.83 -10.18 11.05
C MET A 1 19.30 -11.33 10.21
N GLU A 2 19.43 -12.59 10.67
CA GLU A 2 18.77 -13.75 10.04
C GLU A 2 17.27 -13.69 10.23
N ILE A 3 16.50 -14.11 9.22
CA ILE A 3 15.03 -14.05 9.21
C ILE A 3 14.44 -15.39 8.81
N ASP A 4 13.22 -15.65 9.27
CA ASP A 4 12.35 -16.72 8.76
C ASP A 4 11.23 -16.10 7.93
N THR A 5 10.77 -16.83 6.90
CA THR A 5 9.68 -16.40 6.02
C THR A 5 8.66 -17.52 5.85
N SER A 6 7.39 -17.17 5.69
CA SER A 6 6.33 -18.13 5.42
C SER A 6 5.15 -17.50 4.67
N ASN A 7 4.47 -18.31 3.87
CA ASN A 7 3.13 -17.97 3.42
C ASN A 7 2.14 -18.39 4.52
N ILE A 8 1.24 -17.48 4.85
CA ILE A 8 0.24 -17.70 5.89
C ILE A 8 -1.16 -17.38 5.35
N SER A 9 -2.18 -17.75 6.09
CA SER A 9 -3.54 -17.23 5.90
C SER A 9 -4.13 -16.85 7.26
N TYR A 10 -4.98 -15.82 7.25
CA TYR A 10 -5.76 -15.39 8.41
C TYR A 10 -7.20 -15.10 7.99
N ASN A 11 -8.11 -15.13 8.95
CA ASN A 11 -9.53 -14.87 8.70
C ASN A 11 -9.88 -13.40 8.88
N SER A 12 -10.72 -12.89 7.99
CA SER A 12 -11.37 -11.58 8.12
C SER A 12 -12.88 -11.77 7.90
N GLY A 13 -13.63 -11.88 8.99
CA GLY A 13 -15.01 -12.38 8.93
C GLY A 13 -15.04 -13.79 8.36
N ASN A 14 -15.81 -14.00 7.29
CA ASN A 14 -15.92 -15.29 6.59
C ASN A 14 -14.89 -15.48 5.47
N GLU A 15 -14.05 -14.47 5.20
CA GLU A 15 -13.05 -14.51 4.14
C GLU A 15 -11.70 -14.99 4.68
N SER A 16 -11.01 -15.83 3.91
CA SER A 16 -9.60 -16.21 4.17
C SER A 16 -8.68 -15.34 3.33
N ILE A 17 -7.76 -14.66 3.98
CA ILE A 17 -6.80 -13.76 3.34
C ILE A 17 -5.42 -14.37 3.46
N SER A 18 -4.75 -14.60 2.32
CA SER A 18 -3.36 -15.05 2.32
C SER A 18 -2.40 -13.88 2.51
N GLY A 19 -1.19 -14.18 2.95
CA GLY A 19 -0.14 -13.17 3.12
C GLY A 19 1.25 -13.78 3.19
N TYR A 20 2.25 -12.93 3.03
CA TYR A 20 3.65 -13.25 3.19
C TYR A 20 4.16 -12.67 4.51
N LEU A 21 4.63 -13.53 5.40
CA LEU A 21 5.15 -13.18 6.73
C LEU A 21 6.67 -13.34 6.73
N ALA A 22 7.39 -12.34 7.27
CA ALA A 22 8.81 -12.42 7.56
C ALA A 22 9.09 -11.86 8.96
N TYR A 23 10.00 -12.49 9.71
CA TYR A 23 10.35 -12.08 11.07
C TYR A 23 11.78 -12.47 11.46
N PRO A 24 12.41 -11.74 12.39
CA PRO A 24 13.74 -12.08 12.93
C PRO A 24 13.78 -13.46 13.58
N LYS A 25 14.85 -14.20 13.32
CA LYS A 25 15.08 -15.55 13.89
C LYS A 25 15.96 -15.48 15.13
N ASP A 26 15.61 -14.66 16.09
CA ASP A 26 16.38 -14.48 17.32
C ASP A 26 15.60 -14.86 18.60
N GLY A 27 14.35 -15.29 18.44
CA GLY A 27 13.48 -15.69 19.55
C GLY A 27 12.95 -14.53 20.40
N GLN A 28 13.16 -13.29 19.98
CA GLN A 28 12.69 -12.10 20.68
C GLN A 28 11.37 -11.59 20.11
N LYS A 29 10.74 -10.67 20.84
CA LYS A 29 9.54 -9.98 20.37
C LYS A 29 9.93 -8.64 19.72
N HIS A 30 9.39 -8.38 18.55
CA HIS A 30 9.63 -7.22 17.74
C HIS A 30 8.34 -6.44 17.46
N PRO A 31 8.41 -5.15 17.10
CA PRO A 31 7.22 -4.45 16.59
C PRO A 31 6.69 -5.13 15.33
N GLY A 32 5.36 -5.18 15.18
CA GLY A 32 4.69 -5.69 13.98
C GLY A 32 4.54 -4.60 12.93
N ILE A 33 4.60 -4.98 11.64
CA ILE A 33 4.32 -4.08 10.52
C ILE A 33 3.36 -4.77 9.55
N VAL A 34 2.25 -4.12 9.22
CA VAL A 34 1.40 -4.48 8.09
C VAL A 34 1.93 -3.74 6.86
N LEU A 35 2.52 -4.47 5.91
CA LEU A 35 3.02 -3.94 4.64
C LEU A 35 2.01 -4.14 3.54
N ILE A 36 1.58 -3.07 2.87
CA ILE A 36 0.46 -3.09 1.94
C ILE A 36 0.96 -2.87 0.51
N HIS A 37 0.65 -3.84 -0.33
CA HIS A 37 1.12 -3.93 -1.70
C HIS A 37 0.56 -2.85 -2.62
N GLU A 38 1.24 -2.64 -3.75
CA GLU A 38 0.73 -1.86 -4.88
C GLU A 38 -0.46 -2.59 -5.54
N ILE A 39 -0.95 -2.10 -6.67
CA ILE A 39 -2.05 -2.74 -7.41
C ILE A 39 -1.70 -4.12 -8.02
N PHE A 40 -0.48 -4.62 -7.85
CA PHE A 40 0.00 -5.88 -8.43
C PHE A 40 -0.05 -7.08 -7.47
N GLY A 41 -0.63 -6.88 -6.26
CA GLY A 41 -0.62 -7.92 -5.23
C GLY A 41 0.75 -8.06 -4.56
N VAL A 42 0.95 -9.17 -3.86
CA VAL A 42 2.22 -9.50 -3.19
C VAL A 42 3.23 -10.04 -4.21
N ASP A 43 3.85 -9.13 -4.94
CA ASP A 43 4.89 -9.41 -5.93
C ASP A 43 6.30 -9.48 -5.30
N ASP A 44 7.32 -9.67 -6.15
CA ASP A 44 8.70 -9.82 -5.68
C ASP A 44 9.23 -8.55 -5.00
N HIS A 45 8.78 -7.35 -5.43
CA HIS A 45 9.13 -6.10 -4.78
C HIS A 45 8.58 -6.05 -3.35
N ILE A 46 7.32 -6.41 -3.17
CA ILE A 46 6.67 -6.42 -1.85
C ILE A 46 7.31 -7.44 -0.91
N LYS A 47 7.67 -8.62 -1.43
CA LYS A 47 8.42 -9.63 -0.66
C LYS A 47 9.80 -9.13 -0.25
N ASP A 48 10.56 -8.50 -1.17
CA ASP A 48 11.86 -7.90 -0.86
C ASP A 48 11.76 -6.86 0.26
N VAL A 49 10.81 -5.94 0.18
CA VAL A 49 10.61 -4.92 1.22
C VAL A 49 10.18 -5.55 2.56
N THR A 50 9.33 -6.59 2.53
CA THR A 50 8.93 -7.36 3.71
C THR A 50 10.14 -7.96 4.42
N GLU A 51 11.01 -8.63 3.66
CA GLU A 51 12.23 -9.25 4.20
C GLU A 51 13.26 -8.20 4.68
N ARG A 52 13.40 -7.09 3.96
CA ARG A 52 14.30 -6.00 4.38
C ARG A 52 13.87 -5.41 5.72
N LEU A 53 12.57 -5.15 5.92
CA LEU A 53 12.06 -4.69 7.22
C LEU A 53 12.25 -5.74 8.31
N ALA A 54 12.09 -7.03 8.00
CA ALA A 54 12.35 -8.09 8.96
C ALA A 54 13.84 -8.14 9.37
N ARG A 55 14.77 -7.92 8.44
CA ARG A 55 16.23 -7.82 8.76
C ARG A 55 16.56 -6.59 9.62
N GLU A 56 15.71 -5.56 9.61
CA GLU A 56 15.83 -4.37 10.48
C GLU A 56 15.17 -4.56 11.87
N GLY A 57 14.64 -5.74 12.17
CA GLY A 57 14.08 -6.06 13.48
C GLY A 57 12.59 -5.84 13.62
N TYR A 58 11.82 -6.09 12.56
CA TYR A 58 10.36 -6.03 12.58
C TYR A 58 9.75 -7.39 12.24
N THR A 59 8.60 -7.72 12.82
CA THR A 59 7.74 -8.82 12.34
C THR A 59 6.78 -8.27 11.31
N VAL A 60 6.93 -8.66 10.04
CA VAL A 60 6.26 -8.01 8.92
C VAL A 60 5.29 -8.96 8.22
N LEU A 61 4.04 -8.57 8.10
CA LEU A 61 3.02 -9.27 7.33
C LEU A 61 2.64 -8.41 6.11
N ALA A 62 2.80 -8.98 4.92
CA ALA A 62 2.28 -8.44 3.68
C ALA A 62 1.01 -9.20 3.27
N PRO A 63 -0.21 -8.72 3.62
CA PRO A 63 -1.45 -9.35 3.20
C PRO A 63 -1.66 -9.22 1.69
N ASP A 64 -2.13 -10.28 1.05
CA ASP A 64 -2.63 -10.21 -0.32
C ASP A 64 -4.12 -9.86 -0.30
N LEU A 65 -4.45 -8.59 -0.45
CA LEU A 65 -5.82 -8.07 -0.40
C LEU A 65 -6.71 -8.62 -1.52
N PHE A 66 -6.10 -9.21 -2.54
CA PHE A 66 -6.80 -9.76 -3.70
C PHE A 66 -7.05 -11.28 -3.59
N SER A 67 -6.54 -11.92 -2.54
CA SER A 67 -6.61 -13.37 -2.35
C SER A 67 -7.95 -13.89 -1.85
N SER A 68 -8.84 -13.03 -1.34
CA SER A 68 -10.15 -13.45 -0.87
C SER A 68 -10.99 -14.04 -2.00
N GLU A 69 -11.94 -14.92 -1.68
CA GLU A 69 -12.85 -15.53 -2.65
C GLU A 69 -13.55 -14.47 -3.52
N LYS A 70 -13.89 -13.34 -2.92
CA LYS A 70 -14.54 -12.21 -3.60
C LYS A 70 -13.71 -11.62 -4.73
N PHE A 71 -12.38 -11.63 -4.64
CA PHE A 71 -11.50 -10.90 -5.57
C PHE A 71 -10.55 -11.79 -6.37
N SER A 72 -10.21 -12.98 -5.88
CA SER A 72 -9.17 -13.84 -6.47
C SER A 72 -9.44 -14.31 -7.90
N GLY A 73 -10.72 -14.44 -8.28
CA GLY A 73 -11.12 -14.74 -9.65
C GLY A 73 -11.09 -13.53 -10.61
N ILE A 74 -11.02 -12.30 -10.08
CA ILE A 74 -11.11 -11.05 -10.86
C ILE A 74 -9.76 -10.34 -10.89
N LEU A 75 -9.15 -10.13 -9.73
CA LEU A 75 -7.89 -9.40 -9.57
C LEU A 75 -6.68 -10.34 -9.70
N THR A 76 -6.68 -11.14 -10.76
CA THR A 76 -5.55 -12.02 -11.09
C THR A 76 -4.38 -11.21 -11.66
N LYS A 77 -3.15 -11.73 -11.51
CA LYS A 77 -1.95 -11.10 -12.09
C LYS A 77 -2.10 -10.85 -13.60
N GLU A 78 -2.73 -11.80 -14.32
CA GLU A 78 -2.98 -11.68 -15.76
C GLU A 78 -3.98 -10.54 -16.05
N ALA A 79 -5.13 -10.52 -15.37
CA ALA A 79 -6.16 -9.50 -15.59
C ALA A 79 -5.66 -8.09 -15.24
N ILE A 80 -4.93 -7.94 -14.13
CA ILE A 80 -4.28 -6.68 -13.75
C ILE A 80 -3.25 -6.26 -14.78
N GLY A 81 -2.41 -7.20 -15.26
CA GLY A 81 -1.45 -6.94 -16.33
C GLY A 81 -2.10 -6.44 -17.60
N LYS A 82 -3.21 -7.05 -18.04
CA LYS A 82 -4.00 -6.59 -19.19
C LYS A 82 -4.55 -5.17 -18.97
N ALA A 83 -5.10 -4.89 -17.82
CA ALA A 83 -5.64 -3.57 -17.49
C ALA A 83 -4.54 -2.50 -17.50
N MET A 84 -3.38 -2.78 -16.92
CA MET A 84 -2.25 -1.85 -16.91
C MET A 84 -1.66 -1.61 -18.30
N ASN A 85 -1.48 -2.67 -19.10
CA ASN A 85 -1.01 -2.54 -20.47
C ASN A 85 -1.98 -1.72 -21.33
N PHE A 86 -3.29 -1.93 -21.16
CA PHE A 86 -4.30 -1.12 -21.82
C PHE A 86 -4.18 0.36 -21.41
N MET A 87 -4.07 0.66 -20.12
CA MET A 87 -3.89 2.05 -19.65
C MET A 87 -2.65 2.71 -20.24
N MET A 88 -1.53 2.00 -20.26
CA MET A 88 -0.27 2.51 -20.81
C MET A 88 -0.30 2.67 -22.34
N SER A 89 -1.16 1.94 -23.04
CA SER A 89 -1.33 2.08 -24.49
C SER A 89 -2.10 3.34 -24.91
N ILE A 90 -2.80 3.97 -23.94
CA ILE A 90 -3.55 5.22 -24.20
C ILE A 90 -2.61 6.42 -24.11
N PRO A 91 -2.50 7.26 -25.14
CA PRO A 91 -1.71 8.48 -25.09
C PRO A 91 -2.09 9.36 -23.89
N VAL A 92 -1.11 10.00 -23.26
CA VAL A 92 -1.29 10.75 -22.00
C VAL A 92 -2.36 11.84 -22.12
N ASP A 93 -2.40 12.53 -23.25
CA ASP A 93 -3.41 13.56 -23.58
C ASP A 93 -4.82 12.99 -23.80
N LYS A 94 -4.95 11.67 -24.03
CA LYS A 94 -6.21 10.94 -24.25
C LYS A 94 -6.68 10.13 -23.06
N GLN A 95 -5.88 10.03 -22.00
CA GLN A 95 -6.25 9.21 -20.83
C GLN A 95 -7.55 9.65 -20.13
N ARG A 96 -7.92 10.94 -20.27
CA ARG A 96 -9.17 11.48 -19.73
C ARG A 96 -10.31 11.55 -20.76
N ASP A 97 -10.03 11.25 -22.02
CA ASP A 97 -11.02 11.20 -23.09
C ASP A 97 -11.78 9.87 -23.04
N GLU A 98 -13.00 9.91 -22.53
CA GLU A 98 -13.84 8.71 -22.35
C GLU A 98 -14.21 8.08 -23.69
N LYS A 99 -14.51 8.89 -24.73
CA LYS A 99 -14.82 8.39 -26.06
C LYS A 99 -13.65 7.65 -26.69
N TYR A 100 -12.44 8.21 -26.56
CA TYR A 100 -11.22 7.54 -27.03
C TYR A 100 -10.99 6.21 -26.31
N ARG A 101 -11.16 6.18 -24.98
CA ARG A 101 -11.03 4.94 -24.20
C ARG A 101 -12.05 3.88 -24.60
N GLN A 102 -13.32 4.26 -24.79
CA GLN A 102 -14.38 3.35 -25.23
C GLN A 102 -14.08 2.79 -26.63
N GLU A 103 -13.62 3.64 -27.55
CA GLU A 103 -13.21 3.20 -28.90
C GLU A 103 -11.99 2.26 -28.85
N ALA A 104 -10.99 2.55 -28.04
CA ALA A 104 -9.83 1.68 -27.83
C ALA A 104 -10.26 0.33 -27.22
N MET A 105 -11.14 0.35 -26.22
CA MET A 105 -11.72 -0.88 -25.61
C MET A 105 -12.51 -1.72 -26.62
N SER A 106 -13.26 -1.09 -27.51
CA SER A 106 -14.10 -1.82 -28.51
C SER A 106 -13.28 -2.63 -29.52
N LYS A 107 -12.00 -2.31 -29.69
CA LYS A 107 -11.05 -3.03 -30.57
C LYS A 107 -10.48 -4.32 -29.91
N LEU A 108 -10.69 -4.51 -28.62
CA LEU A 108 -10.21 -5.69 -27.89
C LEU A 108 -11.19 -6.86 -28.04
N ARG A 109 -10.67 -8.09 -27.83
CA ARG A 109 -11.52 -9.28 -27.70
C ARG A 109 -12.44 -9.15 -26.49
N ASP A 110 -13.63 -9.70 -26.54
CA ASP A 110 -14.64 -9.61 -25.49
C ASP A 110 -14.10 -10.07 -24.11
N SER A 111 -13.34 -11.16 -24.09
CA SER A 111 -12.73 -11.67 -22.86
C SER A 111 -11.74 -10.69 -22.21
N ASP A 112 -10.90 -10.03 -23.03
CA ASP A 112 -9.93 -9.06 -22.54
C ASP A 112 -10.64 -7.78 -22.08
N ARG A 113 -11.63 -7.32 -22.85
CA ARG A 113 -12.45 -6.15 -22.49
C ARG A 113 -13.15 -6.35 -21.15
N ASN A 114 -13.78 -7.51 -20.93
CA ASN A 114 -14.48 -7.81 -19.70
C ASN A 114 -13.52 -7.89 -18.51
N ALA A 115 -12.36 -8.54 -18.65
CA ALA A 115 -11.35 -8.61 -17.62
C ALA A 115 -10.82 -7.22 -17.25
N ILE A 116 -10.48 -6.39 -18.23
CA ILE A 116 -10.00 -5.01 -18.03
C ILE A 116 -11.09 -4.18 -17.33
N ALA A 117 -12.35 -4.24 -17.79
CA ALA A 117 -13.45 -3.50 -17.20
C ALA A 117 -13.69 -3.89 -15.74
N ALA A 118 -13.62 -5.19 -15.41
CA ALA A 118 -13.79 -5.68 -14.04
C ALA A 118 -12.67 -5.18 -13.11
N VAL A 119 -11.40 -5.30 -13.54
CA VAL A 119 -10.25 -4.77 -12.77
C VAL A 119 -10.38 -3.26 -12.58
N TYR A 120 -10.72 -2.55 -13.65
CA TYR A 120 -10.87 -1.09 -13.61
C TYR A 120 -11.99 -0.65 -12.66
N GLY A 121 -13.12 -1.36 -12.71
CA GLY A 121 -14.26 -1.13 -11.82
C GLY A 121 -13.87 -1.22 -10.35
N ILE A 122 -13.11 -2.26 -9.98
CA ILE A 122 -12.72 -2.50 -8.58
C ILE A 122 -11.58 -1.57 -8.13
N LEU A 123 -10.53 -1.40 -8.94
CA LEU A 123 -9.32 -0.71 -8.47
C LEU A 123 -9.37 0.81 -8.67
N PHE A 124 -10.21 1.34 -9.58
CA PHE A 124 -10.17 2.76 -9.93
C PHE A 124 -11.52 3.49 -9.83
N ILE A 125 -12.66 2.77 -9.95
CA ILE A 125 -13.99 3.40 -9.93
C ILE A 125 -14.70 3.14 -8.60
N ASN A 126 -15.03 1.89 -8.30
CA ASN A 126 -15.81 1.50 -7.12
C ASN A 126 -14.91 0.77 -6.13
N ARG A 127 -13.86 1.44 -5.69
CA ARG A 127 -12.87 0.85 -4.79
C ARG A 127 -13.50 0.40 -3.47
N PRO A 128 -13.43 -0.90 -3.11
CA PRO A 128 -13.99 -1.42 -1.87
C PRO A 128 -13.08 -1.12 -0.68
N ILE A 129 -12.82 0.17 -0.42
CA ILE A 129 -11.86 0.65 0.60
C ILE A 129 -12.19 0.08 1.98
N ASP A 130 -13.47 0.09 2.37
CA ASP A 130 -13.88 -0.39 3.70
C ASP A 130 -13.68 -1.92 3.82
N THR A 131 -13.90 -2.69 2.74
CA THR A 131 -13.62 -4.14 2.72
C THR A 131 -12.12 -4.40 2.89
N PHE A 132 -11.27 -3.73 2.10
CA PHE A 132 -9.81 -3.87 2.23
C PHE A 132 -9.30 -3.37 3.59
N THR A 133 -9.87 -2.29 4.12
CA THR A 133 -9.53 -1.82 5.48
C THR A 133 -9.92 -2.85 6.54
N GLY A 134 -11.01 -3.57 6.35
CA GLY A 134 -11.41 -4.71 7.19
C GLY A 134 -10.38 -5.83 7.16
N TYR A 135 -9.91 -6.24 5.97
CA TYR A 135 -8.85 -7.25 5.82
C TYR A 135 -7.55 -6.83 6.52
N LEU A 136 -7.16 -5.57 6.36
CA LEU A 136 -5.99 -5.00 7.02
C LEU A 136 -6.14 -4.90 8.54
N SER A 137 -7.33 -4.58 9.03
CA SER A 137 -7.64 -4.58 10.46
C SER A 137 -7.48 -5.97 11.06
N SER A 138 -7.93 -7.01 10.34
CA SER A 138 -7.73 -8.41 10.75
C SER A 138 -6.26 -8.85 10.68
N ALA A 139 -5.46 -8.28 9.74
CA ALA A 139 -4.01 -8.48 9.70
C ALA A 139 -3.32 -7.90 10.95
N VAL A 140 -3.78 -6.73 11.43
CA VAL A 140 -3.31 -6.15 12.70
C VAL A 140 -3.64 -7.08 13.87
N ASP A 141 -4.87 -7.59 13.93
CA ASP A 141 -5.29 -8.51 14.98
C ASP A 141 -4.47 -9.82 14.96
N PHE A 142 -4.17 -10.35 13.76
CA PHE A 142 -3.28 -11.51 13.58
C PHE A 142 -1.87 -11.22 14.11
N LEU A 143 -1.25 -10.10 13.73
CA LEU A 143 0.08 -9.72 14.20
C LEU A 143 0.12 -9.50 15.72
N THR A 144 -0.91 -8.87 16.28
CA THR A 144 -0.99 -8.65 17.74
C THR A 144 -1.00 -9.95 18.53
N GLN A 145 -1.55 -11.03 17.96
CA GLN A 145 -1.58 -12.35 18.57
C GLN A 145 -0.33 -13.20 18.24
N HIS A 146 0.52 -12.75 17.32
CA HIS A 146 1.72 -13.49 16.93
C HIS A 146 2.78 -13.43 18.05
N ASN A 147 3.33 -14.59 18.43
CA ASN A 147 4.27 -14.71 19.56
C ASN A 147 5.54 -13.84 19.40
N GLY A 148 5.95 -13.55 18.18
CA GLY A 148 7.10 -12.69 17.85
C GLY A 148 6.80 -11.18 17.86
N VAL A 149 5.60 -10.75 18.28
CA VAL A 149 5.21 -9.33 18.30
C VAL A 149 5.12 -8.79 19.72
N ASN A 150 5.67 -7.58 19.93
CA ASN A 150 5.72 -6.92 21.24
C ASN A 150 4.47 -6.08 21.58
N GLY A 151 3.45 -6.08 20.70
CA GLY A 151 2.20 -5.34 20.87
C GLY A 151 2.17 -3.98 20.16
N LYS A 152 3.29 -3.48 19.64
CA LYS A 152 3.35 -2.27 18.82
C LYS A 152 3.18 -2.61 17.34
N ILE A 153 2.28 -1.93 16.64
CA ILE A 153 1.98 -2.21 15.23
C ILE A 153 2.09 -0.92 14.40
N GLY A 154 2.91 -0.99 13.34
CA GLY A 154 2.94 0.01 12.27
C GLY A 154 2.29 -0.48 10.99
N SER A 155 2.05 0.45 10.07
CA SER A 155 1.68 0.12 8.69
C SER A 155 2.53 0.90 7.69
N VAL A 156 2.84 0.29 6.56
CA VAL A 156 3.42 0.95 5.38
C VAL A 156 2.75 0.44 4.13
N GLY A 157 2.54 1.32 3.18
CA GLY A 157 1.99 0.91 1.90
C GLY A 157 2.50 1.77 0.74
N PHE A 158 2.43 1.19 -0.45
CA PHE A 158 2.97 1.75 -1.69
C PHE A 158 1.85 1.95 -2.70
N CYS A 159 1.76 3.12 -3.34
CA CYS A 159 0.73 3.44 -4.33
C CYS A 159 -0.70 3.25 -3.76
N PHE A 160 -1.47 2.32 -4.31
CA PHE A 160 -2.75 1.86 -3.75
C PHE A 160 -2.60 1.51 -2.26
N GLY A 161 -1.56 0.73 -1.92
CA GLY A 161 -1.26 0.38 -0.54
C GLY A 161 -0.92 1.57 0.35
N GLY A 162 -0.34 2.64 -0.20
CA GLY A 162 -0.11 3.90 0.53
C GLY A 162 -1.42 4.54 0.97
N GLY A 163 -2.40 4.61 0.07
CA GLY A 163 -3.76 5.03 0.41
C GLY A 163 -4.44 4.09 1.40
N MET A 164 -4.21 2.78 1.31
CA MET A 164 -4.75 1.81 2.27
C MET A 164 -4.07 1.89 3.64
N SER A 165 -2.76 2.22 3.70
CA SER A 165 -2.04 2.41 4.96
C SER A 165 -2.64 3.56 5.78
N ILE A 166 -2.95 4.68 5.14
CA ILE A 166 -3.59 5.79 5.86
C ILE A 166 -5.05 5.48 6.21
N ASN A 167 -5.80 4.74 5.37
CA ASN A 167 -7.15 4.29 5.75
C ASN A 167 -7.11 3.34 6.96
N LEU A 168 -6.13 2.43 7.03
CA LEU A 168 -5.88 1.62 8.24
C LEU A 168 -5.51 2.50 9.43
N GLY A 169 -4.64 3.51 9.25
CA GLY A 169 -4.32 4.51 10.28
C GLY A 169 -5.55 5.21 10.85
N CYS A 170 -6.53 5.53 9.99
CA CYS A 170 -7.79 6.15 10.40
C CYS A 170 -8.66 5.28 11.32
N THR A 171 -8.46 3.97 11.34
CA THR A 171 -9.15 3.07 12.29
C THR A 171 -8.64 3.19 13.73
N GLY A 172 -7.47 3.80 13.92
CA GLY A 172 -6.78 3.91 15.20
C GLY A 172 -6.17 2.58 15.71
N LYS A 173 -6.07 1.55 14.86
CA LYS A 173 -5.51 0.24 15.22
C LYS A 173 -3.99 0.15 15.12
N VAL A 174 -3.33 1.12 14.46
CA VAL A 174 -1.87 1.14 14.31
C VAL A 174 -1.25 2.31 15.03
N ASP A 175 -0.05 2.12 15.59
CA ASP A 175 0.72 3.14 16.32
C ASP A 175 1.49 4.09 15.36
N ALA A 176 1.73 3.68 14.11
CA ALA A 176 2.43 4.48 13.11
C ALA A 176 1.94 4.10 11.70
N ALA A 177 1.62 5.08 10.85
CA ALA A 177 1.21 4.84 9.47
C ALA A 177 2.15 5.55 8.49
N ALA A 178 2.78 4.79 7.59
CA ALA A 178 3.66 5.32 6.55
C ALA A 178 3.02 5.16 5.15
N ILE A 179 3.09 6.23 4.37
CA ILE A 179 2.47 6.37 3.05
C ILE A 179 3.58 6.62 2.03
N PHE A 180 3.75 5.74 1.06
CA PHE A 180 4.55 5.99 -0.12
C PHE A 180 3.62 6.28 -1.31
N TYR A 181 3.66 7.52 -1.80
CA TYR A 181 2.91 7.99 -2.96
C TYR A 181 1.44 7.51 -3.02
N GLY A 182 0.77 7.51 -1.86
CA GLY A 182 -0.62 7.09 -1.71
C GLY A 182 -1.61 8.25 -1.73
N GLU A 183 -2.84 7.95 -2.10
CA GLU A 183 -3.95 8.90 -2.09
C GLU A 183 -4.45 9.16 -0.65
N ASN A 184 -5.04 10.34 -0.44
CA ASN A 184 -5.71 10.66 0.81
C ASN A 184 -6.98 9.81 1.00
N PRO A 185 -7.43 9.57 2.25
CA PRO A 185 -8.71 8.91 2.48
C PRO A 185 -9.89 9.82 2.10
N GLU A 186 -11.00 9.21 1.72
CA GLU A 186 -12.25 9.90 1.45
C GLU A 186 -13.37 9.40 2.38
N PRO A 187 -14.07 10.32 3.08
CA PRO A 187 -13.77 11.75 3.16
C PRO A 187 -12.46 12.02 3.96
N ILE A 188 -11.82 13.15 3.69
CA ILE A 188 -10.55 13.54 4.35
C ILE A 188 -10.67 13.60 5.88
N SER A 189 -11.87 13.88 6.40
CA SER A 189 -12.18 13.91 7.83
C SER A 189 -11.97 12.57 8.55
N LYS A 190 -11.85 11.44 7.84
CA LYS A 190 -11.44 10.14 8.41
C LYS A 190 -10.10 10.25 9.15
N LEU A 191 -9.22 11.17 8.74
CA LEU A 191 -7.91 11.41 9.38
C LEU A 191 -8.01 11.76 10.86
N ARG A 192 -9.13 12.25 11.35
CA ARG A 192 -9.38 12.49 12.79
C ARG A 192 -9.32 11.21 13.62
N GLY A 193 -9.57 10.06 13.00
CA GLY A 193 -9.45 8.74 13.61
C GLY A 193 -8.01 8.28 13.82
N VAL A 194 -7.02 8.89 13.17
CA VAL A 194 -5.61 8.60 13.39
C VAL A 194 -5.26 8.88 14.85
N ARG A 195 -4.63 7.91 15.53
CA ARG A 195 -4.27 8.07 16.97
C ARG A 195 -2.85 8.56 17.16
N HIS A 196 -1.94 8.18 16.29
CA HIS A 196 -0.51 8.36 16.46
C HIS A 196 0.12 9.12 15.28
N ALA A 197 1.34 8.77 14.87
CA ALA A 197 2.10 9.50 13.88
C ALA A 197 1.82 9.03 12.44
N VAL A 198 1.95 9.96 11.48
CA VAL A 198 1.87 9.70 10.05
C VAL A 198 3.13 10.17 9.35
N LEU A 199 3.71 9.33 8.48
CA LEU A 199 4.78 9.67 7.57
C LEU A 199 4.28 9.60 6.13
N GLY A 200 4.42 10.66 5.35
CA GLY A 200 4.10 10.68 3.92
C GLY A 200 5.32 10.98 3.06
N LEU A 201 5.60 10.12 2.08
CA LEU A 201 6.76 10.18 1.19
C LEU A 201 6.27 10.20 -0.26
N TYR A 202 6.49 11.32 -0.95
CA TYR A 202 5.87 11.61 -2.24
C TYR A 202 6.89 11.99 -3.30
N GLY A 203 6.61 11.65 -4.56
CA GLY A 203 7.39 12.09 -5.71
C GLY A 203 6.98 13.49 -6.17
N GLY A 204 7.94 14.37 -6.42
CA GLY A 204 7.67 15.74 -6.88
C GLY A 204 7.03 15.80 -8.28
N GLU A 205 7.32 14.81 -9.12
CA GLU A 205 6.76 14.69 -10.47
C GLU A 205 5.41 13.95 -10.51
N ASP A 206 4.99 13.35 -9.39
CA ASP A 206 3.66 12.74 -9.24
C ASP A 206 2.62 13.79 -8.85
N THR A 207 2.39 14.75 -9.74
CA THR A 207 1.54 15.92 -9.47
C THR A 207 0.11 15.54 -9.07
N ARG A 208 -0.44 14.43 -9.60
CA ARG A 208 -1.78 13.95 -9.31
C ARG A 208 -1.97 13.62 -7.82
N ILE A 209 -0.98 13.01 -7.21
CA ILE A 209 -1.00 12.58 -5.80
C ILE A 209 -0.45 13.69 -4.92
N THR A 210 0.74 14.19 -5.24
CA THR A 210 1.51 15.10 -4.41
C THR A 210 0.82 16.45 -4.21
N SER A 211 0.04 16.93 -5.20
CA SER A 211 -0.73 18.17 -5.05
C SER A 211 -1.76 18.12 -3.92
N LYS A 212 -2.19 16.94 -3.50
CA LYS A 212 -3.15 16.74 -2.40
C LYS A 212 -2.50 16.50 -1.03
N ALA A 213 -1.17 16.39 -0.96
CA ALA A 213 -0.48 16.13 0.31
C ALA A 213 -0.69 17.25 1.34
N HIS A 214 -0.90 18.50 0.90
CA HIS A 214 -1.20 19.62 1.78
C HIS A 214 -2.54 19.47 2.53
N GLU A 215 -3.55 18.84 1.93
CA GLU A 215 -4.84 18.57 2.56
C GLU A 215 -4.68 17.58 3.72
N LEU A 216 -3.84 16.53 3.52
CA LEU A 216 -3.48 15.58 4.56
C LEU A 216 -2.83 16.28 5.76
N VAL A 217 -1.82 17.13 5.48
CA VAL A 217 -1.11 17.90 6.53
C VAL A 217 -2.08 18.79 7.29
N LYS A 218 -2.91 19.53 6.57
CA LYS A 218 -3.88 20.45 7.18
C LYS A 218 -4.84 19.72 8.11
N GLU A 219 -5.49 18.66 7.66
CA GLU A 219 -6.49 17.93 8.46
C GLU A 219 -5.84 17.26 9.68
N LEU A 220 -4.64 16.67 9.55
CA LEU A 220 -3.91 16.08 10.68
C LEU A 220 -3.44 17.14 11.69
N ALA A 221 -2.96 18.29 11.22
CA ALA A 221 -2.56 19.40 12.07
C ALA A 221 -3.76 19.99 12.83
N ASP A 222 -4.89 20.21 12.15
CA ASP A 222 -6.14 20.67 12.77
C ASP A 222 -6.63 19.67 13.84
N ALA A 223 -6.40 18.37 13.61
CA ALA A 223 -6.70 17.31 14.59
C ALA A 223 -5.59 17.12 15.65
N LYS A 224 -4.56 17.96 15.68
CA LYS A 224 -3.39 17.89 16.59
C LYS A 224 -2.66 16.55 16.54
N LYS A 225 -2.51 15.98 15.35
CA LYS A 225 -1.77 14.73 15.10
C LYS A 225 -0.38 14.99 14.57
N ASN A 226 0.57 14.11 14.91
CA ASN A 226 1.93 14.20 14.39
C ASN A 226 1.96 13.76 12.93
N VAL A 227 2.48 14.63 12.05
CA VAL A 227 2.62 14.34 10.62
C VAL A 227 3.96 14.85 10.11
N THR A 228 4.66 13.98 9.37
CA THR A 228 5.87 14.34 8.63
C THR A 228 5.63 14.03 7.15
N ILE A 229 5.88 15.03 6.30
CA ILE A 229 5.77 14.86 4.85
C ILE A 229 7.12 15.22 4.21
N LYS A 230 7.55 14.38 3.25
CA LYS A 230 8.68 14.69 2.38
C LYS A 230 8.31 14.49 0.92
N VAL A 231 8.63 15.50 0.11
CA VAL A 231 8.47 15.47 -1.35
C VAL A 231 9.85 15.42 -1.99
N TYR A 232 10.10 14.42 -2.83
CA TYR A 232 11.37 14.21 -3.52
C TYR A 232 11.32 14.84 -4.91
N LYS A 233 12.03 15.95 -5.09
CA LYS A 233 12.15 16.63 -6.39
C LYS A 233 12.74 15.67 -7.44
N GLY A 234 12.15 15.65 -8.64
CA GLY A 234 12.58 14.79 -9.73
C GLY A 234 12.21 13.31 -9.58
N ALA A 235 11.51 12.92 -8.51
CA ALA A 235 11.02 11.57 -8.34
C ALA A 235 9.58 11.43 -8.88
N TYR A 236 9.33 10.37 -9.63
CA TYR A 236 8.01 10.03 -10.17
C TYR A 236 7.19 9.17 -9.21
N HIS A 237 5.94 8.88 -9.59
CA HIS A 237 5.15 7.84 -8.91
C HIS A 237 5.91 6.51 -8.90
N ALA A 238 5.83 5.76 -7.81
CA ALA A 238 6.56 4.49 -7.61
C ALA A 238 8.10 4.63 -7.59
N PHE A 239 8.64 5.77 -7.19
CA PHE A 239 10.10 6.04 -7.14
C PHE A 239 10.88 5.08 -6.25
N PHE A 240 10.22 4.40 -5.33
CA PHE A 240 10.84 3.45 -4.41
C PHE A 240 10.98 2.03 -5.00
N ASN A 241 10.20 1.70 -6.04
CA ASN A 241 10.16 0.36 -6.60
C ASN A 241 11.30 0.13 -7.60
N ASN A 242 12.34 -0.57 -7.16
CA ASN A 242 13.54 -0.87 -7.94
C ASN A 242 13.32 -1.90 -9.08
N THR A 243 12.16 -2.57 -9.12
CA THR A 243 11.78 -3.44 -10.25
C THR A 243 11.23 -2.64 -11.44
N ARG A 244 11.12 -1.31 -11.29
CA ARG A 244 10.61 -0.37 -12.31
C ARG A 244 11.63 0.69 -12.66
N PRO A 245 12.61 0.37 -13.51
CA PRO A 245 13.74 1.27 -13.81
C PRO A 245 13.31 2.62 -14.39
N GLN A 246 12.12 2.72 -15.00
CA GLN A 246 11.62 3.96 -15.59
C GLN A 246 11.21 5.01 -14.54
N THR A 247 10.84 4.59 -13.33
CA THR A 247 10.36 5.47 -12.26
C THR A 247 11.23 5.41 -11.00
N TYR A 248 12.07 4.38 -10.89
CA TYR A 248 12.96 4.22 -9.74
C TYR A 248 13.94 5.38 -9.62
N ASN A 249 14.00 5.96 -8.43
CA ASN A 249 14.97 7.00 -8.09
C ASN A 249 15.78 6.55 -6.88
N GLU A 250 16.99 6.08 -7.13
CA GLU A 250 17.84 5.46 -6.10
C GLU A 250 18.09 6.40 -4.91
N THR A 251 18.39 7.68 -5.19
CA THR A 251 18.68 8.66 -4.13
C THR A 251 17.45 8.91 -3.26
N ALA A 252 16.30 9.11 -3.88
CA ALA A 252 15.04 9.27 -3.16
C ALA A 252 14.65 8.01 -2.39
N ALA A 253 14.82 6.83 -2.98
CA ALA A 253 14.49 5.55 -2.36
C ALA A 253 15.37 5.26 -1.13
N LYS A 254 16.68 5.51 -1.22
CA LYS A 254 17.61 5.34 -0.08
C LYS A 254 17.24 6.27 1.08
N ASP A 255 16.98 7.53 0.80
CA ASP A 255 16.60 8.49 1.84
C ASP A 255 15.21 8.16 2.43
N ALA A 256 14.23 7.79 1.59
CA ALA A 256 12.91 7.37 2.03
C ALA A 256 12.96 6.15 2.96
N TRP A 257 13.84 5.17 2.65
CA TRP A 257 14.08 4.02 3.51
C TRP A 257 14.61 4.42 4.89
N GLN A 258 15.61 5.32 4.95
CA GLN A 258 16.17 5.79 6.21
C GLN A 258 15.14 6.59 7.02
N MET A 259 14.29 7.39 6.34
CA MET A 259 13.21 8.10 7.01
C MET A 259 12.17 7.13 7.58
N LEU A 260 11.80 6.08 6.85
CA LEU A 260 10.87 5.05 7.32
C LEU A 260 11.41 4.33 8.57
N LEU A 261 12.67 3.91 8.55
CA LEU A 261 13.30 3.24 9.69
C LEU A 261 13.37 4.14 10.92
N ARG A 262 13.75 5.42 10.75
CA ARG A 262 13.75 6.41 11.84
C ARG A 262 12.35 6.61 12.40
N PHE A 263 11.36 6.78 11.53
CA PHE A 263 9.97 6.96 11.92
C PHE A 263 9.45 5.79 12.76
N TYR A 264 9.75 4.56 12.37
CA TYR A 264 9.35 3.40 13.15
C TYR A 264 10.13 3.26 14.46
N LYS A 265 11.42 3.59 14.46
CA LYS A 265 12.20 3.59 15.70
C LYS A 265 11.63 4.57 16.74
N GLU A 266 11.18 5.74 16.30
CA GLU A 266 10.62 6.76 17.19
C GLU A 266 9.21 6.43 17.69
N ASN A 267 8.43 5.62 16.98
CA ASN A 267 7.01 5.40 17.27
C ASN A 267 6.65 3.96 17.69
N LEU A 268 7.52 2.97 17.45
CA LEU A 268 7.25 1.56 17.75
C LEU A 268 8.24 0.91 18.73
N GLN A 269 9.36 1.58 19.04
CA GLN A 269 10.39 1.08 19.97
C GLN A 269 10.41 1.82 21.30
#